data_e9dab568dd225f91f803ab5f15a0a6e8
#
_entry.id   e9dab568dd225f91f803ab5f15a0a6e8
#
_cell.length_a   1.000
_cell.length_b   1.000
_cell.length_c   1.000
_cell.angle_alpha   90.00
_cell.angle_beta   90.00
_cell.angle_gamma   90.00
#
_symmetry.space_group_name_H-M   'P 1'
#
loop_
_entity.id
_entity.type
_entity.pdbx_description
1 polymer ?
#
loop_
_entity_poly.entity_id
_entity_poly.type
_entity_poly.pdbx_seq_one_letter_code
_entity_poly.pdbx_strand_id
1 'polypeptide(L)'
;MLTEKDYCDYETCVALKELGYNEKSNWWFSKYLNEDSGQMELVHICDNPAHLNYDSWGIVPKDFVIRPSLYEAQKWLREEKGIIVGIINNFTTHEFDFYVSTWEEDICRGNKYSSYEDALQRGIKESVKILKEKKDE
;
A
#
# COMPACT_ATOMS: atom_id res chain seq x y z
N MET A 1 10.10 14.94 4.62
CA MET A 1 8.77 14.65 5.20
C MET A 1 7.91 13.97 4.18
N LEU A 2 7.28 12.86 4.56
CA LEU A 2 6.38 12.16 3.66
C LEU A 2 5.08 12.94 3.46
N THR A 3 4.56 12.89 2.24
CA THR A 3 3.29 13.53 1.88
C THR A 3 2.26 12.46 1.51
N GLU A 4 1.03 12.88 1.22
CA GLU A 4 -0.05 11.96 0.83
C GLU A 4 0.36 11.02 -0.31
N LYS A 5 1.17 11.49 -1.25
CA LYS A 5 1.64 10.70 -2.40
C LYS A 5 2.61 9.59 -2.02
N ASP A 6 3.20 9.67 -0.85
CA ASP A 6 4.16 8.67 -0.36
C ASP A 6 3.51 7.47 0.32
N TYR A 7 2.18 7.46 0.40
CA TYR A 7 1.43 6.39 1.08
C TYR A 7 0.59 5.58 0.11
N CYS A 8 0.39 4.31 0.45
CA CYS A 8 -0.46 3.43 -0.34
C CYS A 8 -1.91 3.92 -0.30
N ASP A 9 -2.64 3.73 -1.41
CA ASP A 9 -4.06 4.04 -1.42
C ASP A 9 -4.86 2.94 -0.72
N TYR A 10 -6.16 3.20 -0.51
CA TYR A 10 -7.02 2.30 0.26
C TYR A 10 -7.09 0.89 -0.34
N GLU A 11 -7.29 0.79 -1.65
CA GLU A 11 -7.40 -0.51 -2.32
C GLU A 11 -6.13 -1.35 -2.12
N THR A 12 -4.97 -0.71 -2.26
CA THR A 12 -3.68 -1.36 -2.05
C THR A 12 -3.53 -1.82 -0.60
N CYS A 13 -3.93 -0.97 0.36
CA CYS A 13 -3.86 -1.31 1.78
C CYS A 13 -4.76 -2.50 2.13
N VAL A 14 -5.98 -2.56 1.59
CA VAL A 14 -6.87 -3.70 1.79
C VAL A 14 -6.23 -4.98 1.25
N ALA A 15 -5.67 -4.91 0.05
CA ALA A 15 -5.02 -6.06 -0.56
C ALA A 15 -3.79 -6.53 0.23
N LEU A 16 -2.99 -5.59 0.75
CA LEU A 16 -1.85 -5.92 1.61
C LEU A 16 -2.31 -6.61 2.90
N LYS A 17 -3.39 -6.13 3.50
CA LYS A 17 -3.97 -6.76 4.69
C LYS A 17 -4.39 -8.20 4.40
N GLU A 18 -5.03 -8.44 3.28
CA GLU A 18 -5.43 -9.79 2.86
C GLU A 18 -4.23 -10.71 2.64
N LEU A 19 -3.08 -10.16 2.26
CA LEU A 19 -1.83 -10.89 2.09
C LEU A 19 -1.05 -11.09 3.39
N GLY A 20 -1.55 -10.55 4.50
CA GLY A 20 -0.93 -10.72 5.81
C GLY A 20 -0.12 -9.55 6.32
N TYR A 21 -0.19 -8.39 5.67
CA TYR A 21 0.51 -7.19 6.14
C TYR A 21 -0.06 -6.75 7.48
N ASN A 22 0.77 -6.75 8.50
CA ASN A 22 0.39 -6.34 9.86
C ASN A 22 1.48 -5.53 10.57
N GLU A 23 2.38 -4.93 9.81
CA GLU A 23 3.43 -4.11 10.38
C GLU A 23 2.87 -2.84 11.02
N LYS A 24 3.54 -2.33 12.04
CA LYS A 24 3.10 -1.11 12.71
C LYS A 24 3.24 0.09 11.78
N SER A 25 2.20 0.91 11.75
CA SER A 25 2.20 2.17 11.01
C SER A 25 1.55 3.25 11.85
N ASN A 26 1.89 4.51 11.56
CA ASN A 26 1.26 5.67 12.20
C ASN A 26 -0.01 6.09 11.47
N TRP A 27 -0.35 5.43 10.37
CA TRP A 27 -1.48 5.80 9.54
C TRP A 27 -2.40 4.62 9.31
N TRP A 28 -3.70 4.92 9.28
CA TRP A 28 -4.76 3.91 9.21
C TRP A 28 -5.89 4.44 8.35
N PHE A 29 -6.60 3.53 7.70
CA PHE A 29 -7.90 3.83 7.13
C PHE A 29 -8.97 3.20 8.01
N SER A 30 -10.06 3.92 8.21
CA SER A 30 -11.24 3.39 8.86
C SER A 30 -12.48 3.79 8.06
N LYS A 31 -13.48 2.93 8.07
CA LYS A 31 -14.79 3.27 7.49
C LYS A 31 -15.74 3.62 8.62
N TYR A 32 -16.52 4.67 8.42
CA TYR A 32 -17.58 5.04 9.36
C TYR A 32 -18.87 5.35 8.59
N LEU A 33 -19.99 5.17 9.26
CA LEU A 33 -21.30 5.53 8.70
C LEU A 33 -21.50 7.03 8.83
N ASN A 34 -21.67 7.71 7.70
CA ASN A 34 -22.07 9.11 7.70
C ASN A 34 -23.58 9.16 7.89
N GLU A 35 -24.04 9.67 9.03
CA GLU A 35 -25.45 9.72 9.36
C GLU A 35 -26.25 10.65 8.45
N ASP A 36 -25.61 11.70 7.93
CA ASP A 36 -26.26 12.64 7.05
C ASP A 36 -26.53 12.08 5.65
N SER A 37 -25.60 11.28 5.13
CA SER A 37 -25.73 10.69 3.79
C SER A 37 -26.24 9.25 3.81
N GLY A 38 -26.18 8.59 4.95
CA GLY A 38 -26.50 7.17 5.07
C GLY A 38 -25.48 6.24 4.42
N GLN A 39 -24.33 6.76 4.02
CA GLN A 39 -23.30 6.00 3.33
C GLN A 39 -22.07 5.79 4.20
N MET A 40 -21.36 4.69 3.94
CA MET A 40 -20.07 4.43 4.56
C MET A 40 -19.03 5.31 3.90
N GLU A 41 -18.34 6.09 4.71
CA GLU A 41 -17.25 6.96 4.25
C GLU A 41 -15.90 6.47 4.73
N LEU A 42 -14.89 6.65 3.89
CA LEU A 42 -13.52 6.31 4.22
C LEU A 42 -12.86 7.48 4.94
N VAL A 43 -12.36 7.21 6.14
CA VAL A 43 -11.63 8.20 6.91
C VAL A 43 -10.17 7.78 6.99
N HIS A 44 -9.30 8.72 6.64
CA HIS A 44 -7.88 8.57 6.86
C HIS A 44 -7.55 9.10 8.26
N ILE A 45 -7.23 8.19 9.16
CA ILE A 45 -6.83 8.57 10.51
C ILE A 45 -5.32 8.55 10.58
N CYS A 46 -4.73 9.74 10.70
CA CYS A 46 -3.36 9.86 11.14
C CYS A 46 -3.37 9.69 12.63
N ASP A 47 -2.62 8.73 13.13
CA ASP A 47 -2.33 8.91 14.50
C ASP A 47 -1.02 8.35 14.98
N ASN A 48 -0.52 9.03 15.99
CA ASN A 48 0.38 8.45 16.94
C ASN A 48 -0.35 7.24 17.55
N PRO A 49 0.18 6.00 17.44
CA PRO A 49 -0.46 4.82 18.01
C PRO A 49 -0.81 4.95 19.49
N ALA A 50 -0.18 5.90 20.20
CA ALA A 50 -0.49 6.17 21.60
C ALA A 50 -1.88 6.79 21.80
N HIS A 51 -2.47 7.39 20.77
CA HIS A 51 -3.82 7.96 20.85
C HIS A 51 -4.89 6.96 20.42
N LEU A 52 -4.52 5.92 19.69
CA LEU A 52 -5.42 4.80 19.42
C LEU A 52 -5.24 3.81 20.55
N ASN A 53 -5.84 4.13 21.66
CA ASN A 53 -5.79 3.24 22.80
C ASN A 53 -6.74 2.06 22.56
N TYR A 54 -6.23 1.06 21.85
CA TYR A 54 -6.98 -0.15 21.51
C TYR A 54 -7.57 -0.81 22.75
N ASP A 55 -6.85 -0.73 23.86
CA ASP A 55 -7.24 -1.41 25.10
C ASP A 55 -8.41 -0.73 25.79
N SER A 56 -8.54 0.60 25.67
CA SER A 56 -9.63 1.32 26.31
C SER A 56 -10.96 1.19 25.59
N TRP A 57 -10.92 0.85 24.30
CA TRP A 57 -12.14 0.66 23.50
C TRP A 57 -12.55 -0.81 23.43
N GLY A 58 -11.67 -1.74 23.84
CA GLY A 58 -11.95 -3.18 23.84
C GLY A 58 -12.17 -3.77 22.45
N ILE A 59 -11.97 -2.96 21.43
CA ILE A 59 -12.25 -3.34 20.04
C ILE A 59 -11.12 -2.81 19.17
N VAL A 60 -10.32 -3.71 18.61
CA VAL A 60 -9.64 -3.40 17.37
C VAL A 60 -10.76 -3.39 16.34
N PRO A 61 -11.17 -2.25 15.80
CA PRO A 61 -12.25 -2.27 14.83
C PRO A 61 -11.81 -3.13 13.66
N LYS A 62 -12.60 -4.13 13.35
CA LYS A 62 -12.35 -5.04 12.22
C LYS A 62 -12.17 -4.28 10.90
N ASP A 63 -12.58 -3.02 10.89
CA ASP A 63 -12.58 -2.15 9.74
C ASP A 63 -11.33 -1.28 9.62
N PHE A 64 -10.38 -1.41 10.57
CA PHE A 64 -9.11 -0.69 10.46
C PHE A 64 -8.18 -1.38 9.47
N VAL A 65 -7.67 -0.57 8.54
CA VAL A 65 -6.68 -1.03 7.57
C VAL A 65 -5.42 -0.20 7.78
N ILE A 66 -4.32 -0.86 8.04
CA ILE A 66 -3.03 -0.19 8.21
C ILE A 66 -2.63 0.45 6.88
N ARG A 67 -2.19 1.69 6.94
CA ARG A 67 -1.73 2.42 5.75
C ARG A 67 -0.21 2.58 5.78
N PRO A 68 0.54 1.70 5.11
CA PRO A 68 1.99 1.87 5.02
C PRO A 68 2.34 2.95 4.00
N SER A 69 3.56 3.49 4.13
CA SER A 69 4.14 4.26 3.04
C SER A 69 4.44 3.31 1.87
N LEU A 70 4.64 3.87 0.69
CA LEU A 70 5.04 3.09 -0.49
C LEU A 70 6.36 2.36 -0.22
N TYR A 71 7.28 2.99 0.50
CA TYR A 71 8.60 2.44 0.80
C TYR A 71 8.53 1.27 1.78
N GLU A 72 7.65 1.37 2.76
CA GLU A 72 7.40 0.29 3.71
C GLU A 72 6.76 -0.91 3.01
N ALA A 73 5.79 -0.67 2.15
CA ALA A 73 5.14 -1.73 1.36
C ALA A 73 6.13 -2.39 0.41
N GLN A 74 6.96 -1.59 -0.27
CA GLN A 74 8.01 -2.09 -1.16
C GLN A 74 8.97 -3.03 -0.42
N LYS A 75 9.42 -2.61 0.74
CA LYS A 75 10.32 -3.40 1.59
C LYS A 75 9.67 -4.69 2.05
N TRP A 76 8.43 -4.62 2.51
CA TRP A 76 7.69 -5.79 2.99
C TRP A 76 7.49 -6.82 1.87
N LEU A 77 7.13 -6.38 0.68
CA LEU A 77 6.97 -7.26 -0.48
C LEU A 77 8.27 -7.98 -0.80
N ARG A 78 9.39 -7.27 -0.73
CA ARG A 78 10.71 -7.85 -1.00
C ARG A 78 11.11 -8.86 0.09
N GLU A 79 10.95 -8.51 1.35
CA GLU A 79 11.41 -9.34 2.47
C GLU A 79 10.48 -10.51 2.78
N GLU A 80 9.17 -10.30 2.72
CA GLU A 80 8.20 -11.30 3.12
C GLU A 80 7.63 -12.11 1.95
N LYS A 81 7.60 -11.55 0.76
CA LYS A 81 7.00 -12.18 -0.40
C LYS A 81 8.00 -12.48 -1.53
N GLY A 82 9.22 -12.02 -1.42
CA GLY A 82 10.25 -12.24 -2.43
C GLY A 82 9.97 -11.51 -3.74
N ILE A 83 9.14 -10.47 -3.71
CA ILE A 83 8.82 -9.66 -4.88
C ILE A 83 9.54 -8.33 -4.80
N ILE A 84 10.25 -8.00 -5.86
CA ILE A 84 11.04 -6.79 -5.97
C ILE A 84 10.32 -5.81 -6.88
N VAL A 85 10.00 -4.64 -6.34
CA VAL A 85 9.47 -3.52 -7.13
C VAL A 85 10.59 -2.51 -7.26
N GLY A 86 11.01 -2.24 -8.49
CA GLY A 86 12.08 -1.29 -8.75
C GLY A 86 11.62 -0.17 -9.66
N ILE A 87 12.32 0.96 -9.58
CA ILE A 87 12.01 2.15 -10.37
C ILE A 87 13.24 2.51 -11.19
N ILE A 88 13.01 2.78 -12.45
CA ILE A 88 14.06 3.19 -13.39
C ILE A 88 13.78 4.61 -13.87
N ASN A 89 14.79 5.46 -13.79
CA ASN A 89 14.69 6.83 -14.32
C ASN A 89 14.97 6.80 -15.82
N ASN A 90 14.07 7.36 -16.60
CA ASN A 90 14.30 7.57 -18.01
C ASN A 90 14.83 8.99 -18.21
N PHE A 91 16.14 9.11 -18.43
CA PHE A 91 16.80 10.42 -18.55
C PHE A 91 16.39 11.19 -19.83
N THR A 92 16.00 10.47 -20.87
CA THR A 92 15.63 11.09 -22.13
C THR A 92 14.28 11.78 -22.06
N THR A 93 13.31 11.11 -21.43
CA THR A 93 11.91 11.61 -21.34
C THR A 93 11.59 12.29 -20.02
N HIS A 94 12.49 12.23 -19.04
CA HIS A 94 12.26 12.70 -17.66
C HIS A 94 11.07 12.01 -16.98
N GLU A 95 10.84 10.75 -17.34
CA GLU A 95 9.77 9.92 -16.80
C GLU A 95 10.35 8.77 -16.00
N PHE A 96 9.47 8.07 -15.28
CA PHE A 96 9.85 6.93 -14.47
C PHE A 96 9.15 5.67 -14.95
N ASP A 97 9.90 4.58 -14.92
CA ASP A 97 9.37 3.25 -15.24
C ASP A 97 9.42 2.39 -13.97
N PHE A 98 8.50 1.45 -13.83
CA PHE A 98 8.61 0.45 -12.77
C PHE A 98 8.85 -0.93 -13.39
N TYR A 99 9.44 -1.80 -12.59
CA TYR A 99 9.47 -3.22 -12.89
C TYR A 99 9.11 -4.03 -11.63
N VAL A 100 8.54 -5.20 -11.85
CA VAL A 100 8.24 -6.17 -10.79
C VAL A 100 8.96 -7.45 -11.17
N SER A 101 9.75 -7.98 -10.23
CA SER A 101 10.53 -9.18 -10.47
C SER A 101 10.63 -10.03 -9.19
N THR A 102 11.06 -11.27 -9.35
CA THR A 102 11.60 -12.08 -8.26
C THR A 102 13.12 -12.11 -8.44
N TRP A 103 13.82 -12.81 -7.55
CA TRP A 103 15.26 -12.99 -7.70
C TRP A 103 15.62 -13.81 -8.92
N GLU A 104 14.66 -14.54 -9.50
CA GLU A 104 14.88 -15.48 -10.59
C GLU A 104 14.38 -14.98 -11.93
N GLU A 105 13.35 -14.13 -11.95
CA GLU A 105 12.73 -13.72 -13.21
C GLU A 105 12.05 -12.35 -13.14
N ASP A 106 11.97 -11.69 -14.27
CA ASP A 106 11.14 -10.49 -14.44
C ASP A 106 9.70 -10.93 -14.62
N ILE A 107 8.77 -10.20 -13.98
CA ILE A 107 7.34 -10.52 -14.05
C ILE A 107 6.61 -9.53 -14.94
N CYS A 108 6.75 -8.23 -14.67
CA CYS A 108 6.08 -7.21 -15.47
C CYS A 108 6.80 -5.87 -15.39
N ARG A 109 6.45 -4.97 -16.30
CA ARG A 109 6.99 -3.62 -16.36
C ARG A 109 5.89 -2.63 -16.73
N GLY A 110 6.07 -1.39 -16.33
CA GLY A 110 5.24 -0.29 -16.78
C GLY A 110 6.08 0.95 -16.96
N ASN A 111 5.68 1.85 -17.85
CA ASN A 111 6.49 3.01 -18.19
C ASN A 111 5.66 4.28 -18.30
N LYS A 112 6.36 5.42 -18.42
CA LYS A 112 5.79 6.75 -18.67
C LYS A 112 5.03 7.34 -17.48
N TYR A 113 5.51 7.09 -16.26
CA TYR A 113 4.96 7.75 -15.06
C TYR A 113 5.69 9.07 -14.83
N SER A 114 4.92 10.09 -14.45
CA SER A 114 5.44 11.44 -14.26
C SER A 114 6.21 11.63 -12.96
N SER A 115 6.02 10.74 -11.99
CA SER A 115 6.74 10.82 -10.72
C SER A 115 7.20 9.45 -10.26
N TYR A 116 8.22 9.45 -9.41
CA TYR A 116 8.72 8.24 -8.76
C TYR A 116 7.62 7.54 -7.97
N GLU A 117 6.83 8.32 -7.23
CA GLU A 117 5.77 7.80 -6.37
C GLU A 117 4.66 7.15 -7.19
N ASP A 118 4.28 7.75 -8.32
CA ASP A 118 3.26 7.17 -9.20
C ASP A 118 3.71 5.82 -9.77
N ALA A 119 4.97 5.75 -10.21
CA ALA A 119 5.54 4.51 -10.72
C ALA A 119 5.61 3.44 -9.62
N LEU A 120 6.05 3.81 -8.44
CA LEU A 120 6.17 2.89 -7.30
C LEU A 120 4.79 2.40 -6.85
N GLN A 121 3.80 3.29 -6.77
CA GLN A 121 2.43 2.91 -6.43
C GLN A 121 1.90 1.86 -7.40
N ARG A 122 2.11 2.07 -8.70
CA ARG A 122 1.64 1.14 -9.71
C ARG A 122 2.36 -0.20 -9.61
N GLY A 123 3.67 -0.19 -9.38
CA GLY A 123 4.45 -1.41 -9.19
C GLY A 123 3.95 -2.23 -8.00
N ILE A 124 3.63 -1.56 -6.90
CA ILE A 124 3.08 -2.21 -5.71
C ILE A 124 1.71 -2.80 -6.02
N LYS A 125 0.82 -2.08 -6.71
CA LYS A 125 -0.50 -2.58 -7.11
C LYS A 125 -0.40 -3.83 -7.97
N GLU A 126 0.50 -3.84 -8.95
CA GLU A 126 0.71 -5.01 -9.80
C GLU A 126 1.25 -6.19 -8.98
N SER A 127 2.15 -5.94 -8.04
CA SER A 127 2.71 -6.98 -7.17
C SER A 127 1.62 -7.63 -6.31
N VAL A 128 0.77 -6.81 -5.70
CA VAL A 128 -0.33 -7.28 -4.86
C VAL A 128 -1.32 -8.12 -5.68
N LYS A 129 -1.63 -7.66 -6.89
CA LYS A 129 -2.51 -8.38 -7.80
C LYS A 129 -1.96 -9.76 -8.15
N ILE A 130 -0.67 -9.83 -8.47
CA ILE A 130 0.01 -11.09 -8.80
C ILE A 130 -0.05 -12.06 -7.62
N LEU A 131 0.22 -11.56 -6.42
CA LEU A 131 0.19 -12.40 -5.21
C LEU A 131 -1.20 -12.90 -4.88
N LYS A 132 -2.23 -12.09 -5.10
CA LYS A 132 -3.62 -12.50 -4.88
C LYS A 132 -4.04 -13.56 -5.88
N GLU A 133 -3.67 -13.45 -7.13
CA GLU A 133 -3.94 -14.44 -8.16
C GLU A 133 -3.28 -15.79 -7.81
N LYS A 134 -2.06 -15.77 -7.31
CA LYS A 134 -1.37 -16.99 -6.88
C LYS A 134 -2.04 -17.65 -5.68
N LYS A 135 -2.58 -16.83 -4.76
CA LYS A 135 -3.25 -17.35 -3.56
C LYS A 135 -4.56 -18.06 -3.90
N ASP A 136 -5.22 -17.63 -4.99
CA ASP A 136 -6.50 -18.18 -5.44
C ASP A 136 -6.34 -19.46 -6.29
N GLU A 137 -5.11 -19.84 -6.61
CA GLU A 137 -4.83 -21.09 -7.33
C GLU A 137 -4.96 -22.32 -6.44
#